data_c7dd5d6927d9df17adef29cb9de78e05
#
_entry.id   c7dd5d6927d9df17adef29cb9de78e05
#
_cell.length_a   1.000
_cell.length_b   1.000
_cell.length_c   1.000
_cell.angle_alpha   90.00
_cell.angle_beta   90.00
_cell.angle_gamma   90.00
#
_symmetry.space_group_name_H-M   'P 1'
#
loop_
_entity.id
_entity.type
_entity.pdbx_description
1 polymer ?
#
loop_
_entity_poly.entity_id
_entity_poly.type
_entity_poly.pdbx_seq_one_letter_code
_entity_poly.pdbx_strand_id
1 'polypeptide(L)'
;MYHPFFQFVLPRLGQVALDALLYLNFLQLPPLQLVARWPVLYYGLPLVLMGVLAYISRDPLGLGIVFAGHLVTFYCIGTAIGLALRRIGGTPLTVWHIIWLDGITPWLLTGLIMWWGRRRALRLCTTKYSLTTRKNLPNGRLTIVQVSDVHPRACAAMDHTRIPELKAKIEACRPDLLVLTGDIFDEFTEPEELDAFCKLFGELDAPLGKYYVLGNHDLFHHWREPSFGRADLERGFAAAGVRILEDTSVLL
;
A
#
# COMPACT_ATOMS: atom_id res chain seq x y z
N MET A 1 -13.29 -9.24 18.09
CA MET A 1 -13.39 -10.40 17.14
C MET A 1 -14.29 -9.97 15.99
N TYR A 2 -13.75 -9.70 14.79
CA TYR A 2 -14.57 -9.36 13.62
C TYR A 2 -15.24 -10.62 13.09
N HIS A 3 -16.52 -10.51 12.73
CA HIS A 3 -17.28 -11.65 12.19
C HIS A 3 -16.65 -12.11 10.86
N PRO A 4 -16.42 -13.42 10.61
CA PRO A 4 -15.79 -13.93 9.39
C PRO A 4 -16.39 -13.42 8.10
N PHE A 5 -17.68 -13.10 8.09
CA PHE A 5 -18.36 -12.50 6.95
C PHE A 5 -17.70 -11.17 6.49
N PHE A 6 -17.37 -10.29 7.44
CA PHE A 6 -16.75 -8.99 7.11
C PHE A 6 -15.29 -9.13 6.66
N GLN A 7 -14.57 -10.13 7.20
CA GLN A 7 -13.17 -10.36 6.85
C GLN A 7 -12.98 -11.09 5.51
N PHE A 8 -13.84 -12.06 5.20
CA PHE A 8 -13.59 -12.96 4.07
C PHE A 8 -14.64 -12.89 2.97
N VAL A 9 -15.91 -12.71 3.30
CA VAL A 9 -17.01 -12.76 2.32
C VAL A 9 -17.23 -11.41 1.67
N LEU A 10 -17.35 -10.34 2.44
CA LEU A 10 -17.66 -9.00 1.93
C LEU A 10 -16.57 -8.46 0.99
N PRO A 11 -15.26 -8.57 1.28
CA PRO A 11 -14.23 -8.14 0.34
C PRO A 11 -14.26 -8.92 -0.98
N ARG A 12 -14.52 -10.23 -0.95
CA ARG A 12 -14.64 -11.06 -2.16
C ARG A 12 -15.85 -10.69 -3.01
N LEU A 13 -16.99 -10.39 -2.39
CA LEU A 13 -18.17 -9.89 -3.11
C LEU A 13 -17.89 -8.53 -3.75
N GLY A 14 -17.20 -7.64 -3.04
CA GLY A 14 -16.74 -6.36 -3.57
C GLY A 14 -15.81 -6.54 -4.77
N GLN A 15 -14.87 -7.48 -4.69
CA GLN A 15 -13.97 -7.83 -5.79
C GLN A 15 -14.74 -8.31 -7.01
N VAL A 16 -15.66 -9.28 -6.84
CA VAL A 16 -16.47 -9.80 -7.95
C VAL A 16 -17.31 -8.69 -8.61
N ALA A 17 -17.90 -7.79 -7.81
CA ALA A 17 -18.66 -6.66 -8.34
C ALA A 17 -17.75 -5.70 -9.13
N LEU A 18 -16.54 -5.41 -8.63
CA LEU A 18 -15.58 -4.55 -9.32
C LEU A 18 -15.10 -5.18 -10.62
N ASP A 19 -14.80 -6.49 -10.62
CA ASP A 19 -14.37 -7.23 -11.80
C ASP A 19 -15.47 -7.26 -12.86
N ALA A 20 -16.75 -7.44 -12.47
CA ALA A 20 -17.87 -7.38 -13.36
C ALA A 20 -18.06 -6.00 -14.00
N LEU A 21 -17.94 -4.93 -13.21
CA LEU A 21 -17.99 -3.56 -13.71
C LEU A 21 -16.84 -3.27 -14.67
N LEU A 22 -15.63 -3.72 -14.35
CA LEU A 22 -14.46 -3.58 -15.22
C LEU A 22 -14.66 -4.32 -16.54
N TYR A 23 -15.17 -5.55 -16.50
CA TYR A 23 -15.50 -6.33 -17.70
C TYR A 23 -16.50 -5.61 -18.61
N LEU A 24 -17.59 -5.08 -18.04
CA LEU A 24 -18.58 -4.33 -18.78
C LEU A 24 -18.00 -3.06 -19.42
N ASN A 25 -17.07 -2.38 -18.73
CA ASN A 25 -16.38 -1.23 -19.30
C ASN A 25 -15.44 -1.63 -20.44
N PHE A 26 -14.75 -2.77 -20.33
CA PHE A 26 -13.89 -3.27 -21.42
C PHE A 26 -14.69 -3.57 -22.69
N LEU A 27 -15.91 -4.10 -22.57
CA LEU A 27 -16.77 -4.36 -23.73
C LEU A 27 -17.12 -3.09 -24.53
N GLN A 28 -17.02 -1.90 -23.90
CA GLN A 28 -17.32 -0.62 -24.55
C GLN A 28 -16.10 0.03 -25.20
N LEU A 29 -14.91 -0.55 -25.04
CA LEU A 29 -13.71 0.03 -25.65
C LEU A 29 -13.77 0.03 -27.17
N PRO A 30 -13.42 1.15 -27.86
CA PRO A 30 -13.47 1.25 -29.30
C PRO A 30 -12.74 0.12 -30.05
N PRO A 31 -11.55 -0.34 -29.63
CA PRO A 31 -10.89 -1.47 -30.30
C PRO A 31 -11.69 -2.76 -30.26
N LEU A 32 -12.47 -3.00 -29.18
CA LEU A 32 -13.33 -4.18 -29.07
C LEU A 32 -14.57 -4.08 -29.95
N GLN A 33 -15.09 -2.89 -30.18
CA GLN A 33 -16.21 -2.67 -31.10
C GLN A 33 -15.83 -3.08 -32.54
N LEU A 34 -14.56 -2.96 -32.92
CA LEU A 34 -14.08 -3.42 -34.24
C LEU A 34 -14.21 -4.94 -34.42
N VAL A 35 -14.14 -5.69 -33.33
CA VAL A 35 -14.28 -7.16 -33.33
C VAL A 35 -15.66 -7.63 -32.87
N ALA A 36 -16.62 -6.74 -32.67
CA ALA A 36 -17.96 -7.08 -32.19
C ALA A 36 -18.71 -8.11 -33.06
N ARG A 37 -18.37 -8.20 -34.36
CA ARG A 37 -18.89 -9.22 -35.29
C ARG A 37 -18.39 -10.65 -35.00
N TRP A 38 -17.37 -10.79 -34.17
CA TRP A 38 -16.84 -12.09 -33.74
C TRP A 38 -17.08 -12.29 -32.23
N PRO A 39 -18.17 -12.95 -31.82
CA PRO A 39 -18.56 -13.02 -30.42
C PRO A 39 -17.48 -13.56 -29.51
N VAL A 40 -16.73 -14.57 -29.96
CA VAL A 40 -15.65 -15.18 -29.17
C VAL A 40 -14.55 -14.17 -28.86
N LEU A 41 -14.16 -13.32 -29.82
CA LEU A 41 -13.18 -12.28 -29.61
C LEU A 41 -13.75 -11.13 -28.78
N TYR A 42 -14.95 -10.70 -29.07
CA TYR A 42 -15.59 -9.59 -28.37
C TYR A 42 -15.75 -9.85 -26.87
N TYR A 43 -16.24 -11.04 -26.50
CA TYR A 43 -16.40 -11.40 -25.08
C TYR A 43 -15.14 -12.02 -24.45
N GLY A 44 -14.25 -12.61 -25.24
CA GLY A 44 -13.07 -13.27 -24.75
C GLY A 44 -11.89 -12.32 -24.48
N LEU A 45 -11.65 -11.34 -25.34
CA LEU A 45 -10.56 -10.37 -25.17
C LEU A 45 -10.57 -9.63 -23.83
N PRO A 46 -11.73 -9.11 -23.33
CA PRO A 46 -11.79 -8.51 -22.02
C PRO A 46 -11.38 -9.46 -20.88
N LEU A 47 -11.77 -10.74 -20.96
CA LEU A 47 -11.37 -11.74 -19.95
C LEU A 47 -9.87 -11.98 -19.98
N VAL A 48 -9.26 -12.05 -21.16
CA VAL A 48 -7.81 -12.17 -21.31
C VAL A 48 -7.11 -10.94 -20.72
N LEU A 49 -7.62 -9.74 -21.03
CA LEU A 49 -7.07 -8.49 -20.49
C LEU A 49 -7.17 -8.44 -18.97
N MET A 50 -8.30 -8.84 -18.41
CA MET A 50 -8.46 -8.96 -16.95
C MET A 50 -7.51 -9.98 -16.35
N GLY A 51 -7.32 -11.13 -17.00
CA GLY A 51 -6.34 -12.14 -16.58
C GLY A 51 -4.90 -11.61 -16.60
N VAL A 52 -4.53 -10.85 -17.63
CA VAL A 52 -3.21 -10.18 -17.72
C VAL A 52 -3.05 -9.14 -16.62
N LEU A 53 -4.07 -8.31 -16.37
CA LEU A 53 -4.05 -7.33 -15.29
C LEU A 53 -3.95 -8.01 -13.91
N ALA A 54 -4.70 -9.08 -13.68
CA ALA A 54 -4.63 -9.88 -12.46
C ALA A 54 -3.25 -10.55 -12.30
N TYR A 55 -2.63 -11.00 -13.39
CA TYR A 55 -1.29 -11.57 -13.36
C TYR A 55 -0.22 -10.51 -13.06
N ILE A 56 -0.29 -9.35 -13.71
CA ILE A 56 0.63 -8.23 -13.47
C ILE A 56 0.46 -7.66 -12.07
N SER A 57 -0.77 -7.65 -11.56
CA SER A 57 -1.12 -7.19 -10.22
C SER A 57 -1.00 -8.28 -9.15
N ARG A 58 -0.21 -9.31 -9.37
CA ARG A 58 0.19 -10.28 -8.32
C ARG A 58 0.96 -9.63 -7.16
N ASP A 59 0.87 -8.34 -7.07
CA ASP A 59 1.34 -7.55 -5.98
C ASP A 59 0.47 -7.85 -4.74
N PRO A 60 1.08 -8.28 -3.64
CA PRO A 60 0.42 -8.54 -2.36
C PRO A 60 -0.43 -7.37 -1.86
N LEU A 61 -0.12 -6.16 -2.28
CA LEU A 61 -0.87 -4.96 -1.90
C LEU A 61 -2.15 -4.72 -2.70
N GLY A 62 -2.52 -5.62 -3.60
CA GLY A 62 -3.75 -5.48 -4.37
C GLY A 62 -3.78 -4.27 -5.32
N LEU A 63 -2.63 -3.87 -5.90
CA LEU A 63 -2.54 -2.77 -6.86
C LEU A 63 -3.52 -2.92 -8.02
N GLY A 64 -3.84 -4.17 -8.41
CA GLY A 64 -4.87 -4.44 -9.41
C GLY A 64 -6.25 -3.97 -8.99
N ILE A 65 -6.63 -4.16 -7.73
CA ILE A 65 -7.90 -3.68 -7.17
C ILE A 65 -7.91 -2.15 -7.15
N VAL A 66 -6.81 -1.54 -6.74
CA VAL A 66 -6.67 -0.07 -6.72
C VAL A 66 -6.76 0.50 -8.13
N PHE A 67 -6.09 -0.13 -9.12
CA PHE A 67 -6.17 0.25 -10.52
C PHE A 67 -7.61 0.16 -11.04
N ALA A 68 -8.27 -0.98 -10.85
CA ALA A 68 -9.64 -1.21 -11.27
C ALA A 68 -10.61 -0.21 -10.60
N GLY A 69 -10.43 0.04 -9.30
CA GLY A 69 -11.23 1.01 -8.54
C GLY A 69 -11.13 2.43 -9.09
N HIS A 70 -9.93 2.89 -9.43
CA HIS A 70 -9.74 4.21 -10.05
C HIS A 70 -10.38 4.27 -11.44
N LEU A 71 -10.17 3.24 -12.25
CA LEU A 71 -10.72 3.18 -13.60
C LEU A 71 -12.25 3.23 -13.58
N VAL A 72 -12.91 2.40 -12.75
CA VAL A 72 -14.37 2.41 -12.57
C VAL A 72 -14.84 3.77 -12.08
N THR A 73 -14.14 4.37 -11.12
CA THR A 73 -14.49 5.70 -10.58
C THR A 73 -14.48 6.75 -11.69
N PHE A 74 -13.47 6.77 -12.55
CA PHE A 74 -13.42 7.71 -13.66
C PHE A 74 -14.51 7.46 -14.68
N TYR A 75 -14.84 6.21 -15.00
CA TYR A 75 -15.97 5.91 -15.88
C TYR A 75 -17.31 6.34 -15.26
N CYS A 76 -17.52 6.12 -13.96
CA CYS A 76 -18.73 6.58 -13.26
C CYS A 76 -18.86 8.11 -13.29
N ILE A 77 -17.77 8.85 -13.01
CA ILE A 77 -17.73 10.31 -13.09
C ILE A 77 -18.04 10.77 -14.53
N GLY A 78 -17.37 10.17 -15.51
CA GLY A 78 -17.60 10.49 -16.93
C GLY A 78 -19.02 10.24 -17.38
N THR A 79 -19.62 9.13 -16.94
CA THR A 79 -21.02 8.81 -17.22
C THR A 79 -21.97 9.83 -16.59
N ALA A 80 -21.75 10.20 -15.33
CA ALA A 80 -22.57 11.19 -14.64
C ALA A 80 -22.54 12.56 -15.35
N ILE A 81 -21.35 13.01 -15.77
CA ILE A 81 -21.21 14.25 -16.56
C ILE A 81 -21.89 14.10 -17.93
N GLY A 82 -21.72 12.97 -18.62
CA GLY A 82 -22.39 12.68 -19.88
C GLY A 82 -23.91 12.75 -19.78
N LEU A 83 -24.48 12.21 -18.69
CA LEU A 83 -25.92 12.31 -18.41
C LEU A 83 -26.37 13.76 -18.21
N ALA A 84 -25.57 14.57 -17.54
CA ALA A 84 -25.85 15.99 -17.39
C ALA A 84 -25.80 16.74 -18.74
N LEU A 85 -24.78 16.44 -19.55
CA LEU A 85 -24.63 17.03 -20.90
C LEU A 85 -25.71 16.63 -21.88
N ARG A 86 -26.43 15.50 -21.67
CA ARG A 86 -27.57 15.10 -22.47
C ARG A 86 -28.67 16.18 -22.51
N ARG A 87 -28.79 17.00 -21.48
CA ARG A 87 -29.76 18.10 -21.42
C ARG A 87 -29.41 19.23 -22.39
N ILE A 88 -28.12 19.38 -22.70
CA ILE A 88 -27.61 20.40 -23.61
C ILE A 88 -27.63 19.84 -25.05
N GLY A 89 -27.29 18.56 -25.21
CA GLY A 89 -27.22 17.86 -26.49
C GLY A 89 -26.09 18.33 -27.41
N GLY A 90 -26.15 17.88 -28.65
CA GLY A 90 -25.25 18.37 -29.70
C GLY A 90 -23.77 18.05 -29.54
N THR A 91 -22.93 18.90 -30.11
CA THR A 91 -21.46 18.75 -30.16
C THR A 91 -20.79 18.52 -28.80
N PRO A 92 -21.16 19.23 -27.71
CA PRO A 92 -20.54 19.01 -26.39
C PRO A 92 -20.70 17.58 -25.89
N LEU A 93 -21.86 16.97 -26.08
CA LEU A 93 -22.10 15.59 -25.67
C LEU A 93 -21.30 14.60 -26.52
N THR A 94 -21.25 14.82 -27.84
CA THR A 94 -20.46 13.97 -28.76
C THR A 94 -18.97 14.02 -28.43
N VAL A 95 -18.41 15.22 -28.25
CA VAL A 95 -17.02 15.39 -27.86
C VAL A 95 -16.72 14.72 -26.51
N TRP A 96 -17.61 14.87 -25.53
CA TRP A 96 -17.47 14.22 -24.24
C TRP A 96 -17.43 12.70 -24.36
N HIS A 97 -18.32 12.10 -25.13
CA HIS A 97 -18.33 10.66 -25.38
C HIS A 97 -17.01 10.19 -25.99
N ILE A 98 -16.55 10.84 -27.05
CA ILE A 98 -15.29 10.48 -27.75
C ILE A 98 -14.08 10.56 -26.80
N ILE A 99 -13.99 11.62 -26.00
CA ILE A 99 -12.82 11.83 -25.12
C ILE A 99 -12.89 10.93 -23.90
N TRP A 100 -14.06 10.76 -23.30
CA TRP A 100 -14.19 10.14 -21.99
C TRP A 100 -14.71 8.70 -22.03
N LEU A 101 -15.89 8.47 -22.59
CA LEU A 101 -16.51 7.16 -22.53
C LEU A 101 -15.94 6.18 -23.58
N ASP A 102 -15.67 6.66 -24.79
CA ASP A 102 -15.11 5.86 -25.87
C ASP A 102 -13.58 6.03 -25.97
N GLY A 103 -13.01 6.97 -25.21
CA GLY A 103 -11.62 7.36 -25.29
C GLY A 103 -10.72 6.71 -24.25
N ILE A 104 -9.44 7.02 -24.38
CA ILE A 104 -8.37 6.52 -23.52
C ILE A 104 -8.21 7.33 -22.20
N THR A 105 -8.98 8.42 -22.02
CA THR A 105 -8.79 9.37 -20.92
C THR A 105 -8.86 8.73 -19.53
N PRO A 106 -9.85 7.89 -19.18
CA PRO A 106 -9.88 7.22 -17.87
C PRO A 106 -8.65 6.35 -17.62
N TRP A 107 -8.15 5.68 -18.66
CA TRP A 107 -6.96 4.85 -18.59
C TRP A 107 -5.69 5.67 -18.34
N LEU A 108 -5.52 6.77 -19.07
CA LEU A 108 -4.39 7.67 -18.89
C LEU A 108 -4.38 8.30 -17.49
N LEU A 109 -5.54 8.75 -17.01
CA LEU A 109 -5.67 9.31 -15.67
C LEU A 109 -5.37 8.27 -14.59
N THR A 110 -5.91 7.05 -14.73
CA THR A 110 -5.63 5.94 -13.82
C THR A 110 -4.13 5.63 -13.81
N GLY A 111 -3.53 5.45 -14.98
CA GLY A 111 -2.10 5.18 -15.12
C GLY A 111 -1.23 6.29 -14.51
N LEU A 112 -1.60 7.55 -14.72
CA LEU A 112 -0.89 8.71 -14.19
C LEU A 112 -0.97 8.76 -12.65
N ILE A 113 -2.14 8.52 -12.08
CA ILE A 113 -2.34 8.48 -10.63
C ILE A 113 -1.55 7.32 -10.01
N MET A 114 -1.60 6.13 -10.62
CA MET A 114 -0.85 4.97 -10.14
C MET A 114 0.67 5.22 -10.21
N TRP A 115 1.14 5.78 -11.32
CA TRP A 115 2.56 6.14 -11.48
C TRP A 115 3.01 7.18 -10.45
N TRP A 116 2.21 8.24 -10.25
CA TRP A 116 2.49 9.28 -9.29
C TRP A 116 2.43 8.75 -7.84
N GLY A 117 1.42 7.94 -7.53
CA GLY A 117 1.27 7.27 -6.23
C GLY A 117 2.47 6.37 -5.92
N ARG A 118 2.88 5.54 -6.90
CA ARG A 118 4.09 4.71 -6.76
C ARG A 118 5.34 5.55 -6.50
N ARG A 119 5.54 6.64 -7.25
CA ARG A 119 6.69 7.54 -7.00
C ARG A 119 6.67 8.18 -5.62
N ARG A 120 5.48 8.46 -5.09
CA ARG A 120 5.32 8.99 -3.73
C ARG A 120 5.59 7.91 -2.68
N ALA A 121 5.03 6.73 -2.85
CA ALA A 121 5.22 5.60 -1.94
C ALA A 121 6.69 5.17 -1.84
N LEU A 122 7.45 5.29 -2.94
CA LEU A 122 8.89 4.97 -2.95
C LEU A 122 9.77 6.01 -2.23
N ARG A 123 9.23 7.11 -1.72
CA ARG A 123 10.03 8.14 -1.05
C ARG A 123 10.03 7.94 0.45
N LEU A 124 11.21 7.71 1.01
CA LEU A 124 11.41 7.83 2.46
C LEU A 124 11.37 9.30 2.85
N CYS A 125 10.36 9.70 3.58
CA CYS A 125 10.18 11.07 4.05
C CYS A 125 10.32 11.13 5.57
N THR A 126 11.01 12.16 6.07
CA THR A 126 11.04 12.47 7.50
C THR A 126 10.06 13.61 7.77
N THR A 127 9.05 13.33 8.58
CA THR A 127 8.10 14.35 9.05
C THR A 127 8.50 14.77 10.47
N LYS A 128 8.61 16.06 10.73
CA LYS A 128 9.00 16.59 12.03
C LYS A 128 7.82 17.27 12.71
N TYR A 129 7.57 16.88 13.94
CA TYR A 129 6.60 17.52 14.83
C TYR A 129 7.34 18.12 16.00
N SER A 130 6.96 19.33 16.43
CA SER A 130 7.48 19.96 17.64
C SER A 130 6.33 20.10 18.64
N LEU A 131 6.49 19.49 19.79
CA LEU A 131 5.54 19.52 20.89
C LEU A 131 6.18 20.22 22.10
N THR A 132 5.40 21.05 22.80
CA THR A 132 5.84 21.65 24.06
C THR A 132 5.29 20.88 25.24
N THR A 133 6.08 20.72 26.29
CA THR A 133 5.68 20.07 27.53
C THR A 133 6.09 20.92 28.73
N ARG A 134 5.36 20.77 29.84
CA ARG A 134 5.73 21.38 31.14
C ARG A 134 6.64 20.48 31.98
N LYS A 135 6.93 19.28 31.50
CA LYS A 135 7.84 18.35 32.17
C LYS A 135 9.29 18.76 31.97
N ASN A 136 10.10 18.59 32.99
CA ASN A 136 11.55 18.74 32.86
C ASN A 136 12.08 17.62 31.98
N LEU A 137 12.67 17.98 30.87
CA LEU A 137 13.29 17.04 29.94
C LEU A 137 14.81 17.08 30.11
N PRO A 138 15.52 15.95 29.91
CA PRO A 138 16.97 15.92 29.81
C PRO A 138 17.45 16.94 28.77
N ASN A 139 18.40 17.80 29.11
CA ASN A 139 18.91 18.85 28.20
C ASN A 139 17.83 19.78 27.60
N GLY A 140 16.66 19.92 28.25
CA GLY A 140 15.55 20.78 27.80
C GLY A 140 14.80 20.28 26.55
N ARG A 141 15.14 19.13 26.00
CA ARG A 141 14.49 18.53 24.83
C ARG A 141 14.56 17.01 24.86
N LEU A 142 13.66 16.38 24.12
CA LEU A 142 13.64 14.94 23.86
C LEU A 142 13.33 14.73 22.38
N THR A 143 14.18 14.02 21.68
CA THR A 143 13.99 13.64 20.29
C THR A 143 13.53 12.18 20.24
N ILE A 144 12.30 11.98 19.81
CA ILE A 144 11.72 10.64 19.59
C ILE A 144 11.67 10.41 18.08
N VAL A 145 12.27 9.33 17.60
CA VAL A 145 12.12 8.89 16.22
C VAL A 145 11.19 7.70 16.20
N GLN A 146 10.12 7.81 15.42
CA GLN A 146 9.17 6.73 15.17
C GLN A 146 9.38 6.17 13.77
N VAL A 147 9.41 4.84 13.67
CA VAL A 147 9.39 4.08 12.41
C VAL A 147 8.22 3.10 12.46
N SER A 148 7.44 3.03 11.38
CA SER A 148 6.25 2.19 11.27
C SER A 148 6.04 1.76 9.82
N ASP A 149 5.28 0.68 9.60
CA ASP A 149 4.77 0.26 8.29
C ASP A 149 5.89 0.12 7.23
N VAL A 150 6.96 -0.56 7.58
CA VAL A 150 8.12 -0.75 6.70
C VAL A 150 7.81 -1.75 5.59
N HIS A 151 7.20 -2.88 5.93
CA HIS A 151 6.75 -3.92 5.00
C HIS A 151 7.80 -4.25 3.92
N PRO A 152 8.95 -4.85 4.26
CA PRO A 152 9.93 -5.24 3.26
C PRO A 152 9.30 -6.14 2.19
N ARG A 153 9.58 -5.88 0.91
CA ARG A 153 9.00 -6.55 -0.26
C ARG A 153 7.55 -6.25 -0.58
N ALA A 154 6.64 -6.13 0.39
CA ALA A 154 5.23 -5.87 0.10
C ALA A 154 5.05 -4.62 -0.74
N CYS A 155 5.78 -3.56 -0.42
CA CYS A 155 5.66 -2.27 -1.11
C CYS A 155 6.71 -2.06 -2.22
N ALA A 156 7.68 -2.94 -2.40
CA ALA A 156 8.89 -2.68 -3.20
C ALA A 156 9.54 -1.29 -2.88
N ALA A 157 9.05 -0.64 -1.81
CA ALA A 157 9.46 0.67 -1.37
C ALA A 157 10.62 0.58 -0.40
N MET A 158 10.71 -0.54 0.31
CA MET A 158 11.69 -0.80 1.36
C MET A 158 12.22 -2.23 1.24
N ASP A 159 13.16 -2.46 0.34
CA ASP A 159 13.96 -3.66 0.30
C ASP A 159 15.28 -3.46 1.06
N HIS A 160 16.04 -4.53 1.21
CA HIS A 160 17.34 -4.50 1.88
C HIS A 160 18.34 -3.49 1.25
N THR A 161 18.17 -3.11 -0.02
CA THR A 161 19.05 -2.14 -0.70
C THR A 161 18.85 -0.72 -0.18
N ARG A 162 17.71 -0.43 0.44
CA ARG A 162 17.36 0.89 0.99
C ARG A 162 17.59 1.04 2.49
N ILE A 163 18.02 -0.03 3.16
CA ILE A 163 18.39 0.00 4.58
C ILE A 163 19.40 1.13 4.89
N PRO A 164 20.46 1.37 4.08
CA PRO A 164 21.36 2.49 4.32
C PRO A 164 20.70 3.87 4.28
N GLU A 165 19.70 4.06 3.39
CA GLU A 165 18.94 5.31 3.32
C GLU A 165 18.10 5.52 4.59
N LEU A 166 17.41 4.46 5.06
CA LEU A 166 16.63 4.51 6.29
C LEU A 166 17.54 4.81 7.49
N LYS A 167 18.66 4.11 7.61
CA LYS A 167 19.66 4.34 8.67
C LYS A 167 20.12 5.79 8.70
N ALA A 168 20.56 6.32 7.56
CA ALA A 168 21.03 7.70 7.48
C ALA A 168 19.97 8.73 7.88
N LYS A 169 18.70 8.48 7.55
CA LYS A 169 17.58 9.36 7.94
C LYS A 169 17.31 9.33 9.44
N ILE A 170 17.38 8.14 10.07
CA ILE A 170 17.20 8.00 11.51
C ILE A 170 18.37 8.68 12.24
N GLU A 171 19.61 8.39 11.85
CA GLU A 171 20.82 8.98 12.45
C GLU A 171 20.87 10.51 12.31
N ALA A 172 20.42 11.04 11.18
CA ALA A 172 20.32 12.49 10.97
C ALA A 172 19.34 13.18 11.94
N CYS A 173 18.38 12.44 12.50
CA CYS A 173 17.47 12.94 13.52
C CYS A 173 18.09 12.96 14.92
N ARG A 174 19.18 12.23 15.16
CA ARG A 174 19.84 12.05 16.47
C ARG A 174 18.81 11.68 17.56
N PRO A 175 18.19 10.51 17.48
CA PRO A 175 17.15 10.13 18.43
C PRO A 175 17.71 9.97 19.84
N ASP A 176 17.01 10.50 20.84
CA ASP A 176 17.20 10.11 22.22
C ASP A 176 16.48 8.78 22.51
N LEU A 177 15.35 8.55 21.79
CA LEU A 177 14.49 7.38 21.88
C LEU A 177 14.08 6.92 20.48
N LEU A 178 14.21 5.63 20.18
CA LEU A 178 13.69 5.01 18.96
C LEU A 178 12.49 4.15 19.29
N VAL A 179 11.36 4.39 18.60
CA VAL A 179 10.15 3.59 18.75
C VAL A 179 9.75 3.01 17.39
N LEU A 180 9.58 1.71 17.35
CA LEU A 180 9.09 0.94 16.21
C LEU A 180 7.64 0.57 16.51
N THR A 181 6.71 1.15 15.74
CA THR A 181 5.29 1.10 16.11
C THR A 181 4.48 0.19 15.20
N GLY A 182 4.99 -1.02 15.02
CA GLY A 182 4.30 -2.11 14.32
C GLY A 182 4.49 -2.10 12.81
N ASP A 183 4.11 -3.22 12.22
CA ASP A 183 4.13 -3.49 10.78
C ASP A 183 5.53 -3.23 10.17
N ILE A 184 6.57 -3.56 10.95
CA ILE A 184 7.95 -3.53 10.47
C ILE A 184 8.17 -4.69 9.52
N PHE A 185 7.57 -5.84 9.82
CA PHE A 185 7.62 -7.04 9.01
C PHE A 185 6.21 -7.49 8.60
N ASP A 186 6.16 -8.37 7.62
CA ASP A 186 4.92 -8.95 7.12
C ASP A 186 5.13 -10.41 6.67
N GLU A 187 4.07 -11.04 6.16
CA GLU A 187 4.08 -12.42 5.67
C GLU A 187 4.96 -12.66 4.43
N PHE A 188 5.45 -11.61 3.80
CA PHE A 188 6.33 -11.67 2.62
C PHE A 188 7.80 -11.45 2.97
N THR A 189 8.06 -10.98 4.17
CA THR A 189 9.42 -10.75 4.68
C THR A 189 10.16 -12.08 4.82
N GLU A 190 11.39 -12.14 4.34
CA GLU A 190 12.24 -13.33 4.45
C GLU A 190 13.24 -13.21 5.61
N PRO A 191 13.81 -14.35 6.10
CA PRO A 191 14.73 -14.34 7.23
C PRO A 191 15.93 -13.42 7.05
N GLU A 192 16.46 -13.31 5.82
CA GLU A 192 17.60 -12.43 5.51
C GLU A 192 17.23 -10.95 5.68
N GLU A 193 15.98 -10.59 5.43
CA GLU A 193 15.48 -9.22 5.63
C GLU A 193 15.26 -8.95 7.11
N LEU A 194 14.72 -9.93 7.86
CA LEU A 194 14.64 -9.83 9.32
C LEU A 194 16.02 -9.54 9.91
N ASP A 195 17.04 -10.33 9.53
CA ASP A 195 18.40 -10.17 10.02
C ASP A 195 18.98 -8.80 9.65
N ALA A 196 18.77 -8.36 8.41
CA ALA A 196 19.25 -7.08 7.91
C ALA A 196 18.64 -5.88 8.68
N PHE A 197 17.34 -5.93 8.97
CA PHE A 197 16.66 -4.89 9.76
C PHE A 197 17.03 -4.96 11.24
N CYS A 198 17.15 -6.14 11.82
CA CYS A 198 17.64 -6.30 13.19
C CYS A 198 19.05 -5.72 13.34
N LYS A 199 19.93 -5.99 12.37
CA LYS A 199 21.28 -5.40 12.34
C LYS A 199 21.21 -3.88 12.25
N LEU A 200 20.38 -3.32 11.33
CA LEU A 200 20.16 -1.88 11.24
C LEU A 200 19.80 -1.28 12.61
N PHE A 201 18.75 -1.83 13.25
CA PHE A 201 18.29 -1.30 14.53
C PHE A 201 19.32 -1.49 15.65
N GLY A 202 20.14 -2.54 15.57
CA GLY A 202 21.25 -2.77 16.50
C GLY A 202 22.33 -1.70 16.41
N GLU A 203 22.63 -1.22 15.21
CA GLU A 203 23.66 -0.21 14.94
C GLU A 203 23.22 1.23 15.26
N LEU A 204 21.92 1.47 15.46
CA LEU A 204 21.42 2.81 15.79
C LEU A 204 21.64 3.15 17.26
N ASP A 205 22.09 4.38 17.51
CA ASP A 205 22.21 4.93 18.84
C ASP A 205 20.92 5.64 19.26
N ALA A 206 20.42 5.28 20.44
CA ALA A 206 19.27 5.90 21.09
C ALA A 206 19.43 5.75 22.60
N PRO A 207 20.01 6.73 23.30
CA PRO A 207 20.41 6.60 24.69
C PRO A 207 19.32 6.21 25.69
N LEU A 208 18.06 6.59 25.40
CA LEU A 208 16.89 6.20 26.22
C LEU A 208 16.28 4.87 25.83
N GLY A 209 16.86 4.21 24.83
CA GLY A 209 16.47 2.88 24.41
C GLY A 209 15.75 2.81 23.07
N LYS A 210 15.55 1.58 22.65
CA LYS A 210 14.86 1.20 21.40
C LYS A 210 13.71 0.27 21.78
N TYR A 211 12.50 0.64 21.39
CA TYR A 211 11.29 -0.08 21.77
C TYR A 211 10.46 -0.45 20.56
N TYR A 212 9.81 -1.59 20.62
CA TYR A 212 8.96 -2.11 19.57
C TYR A 212 7.61 -2.53 20.11
N VAL A 213 6.54 -2.19 19.43
CA VAL A 213 5.22 -2.75 19.64
C VAL A 213 4.78 -3.48 18.38
N LEU A 214 4.11 -4.61 18.53
CA LEU A 214 3.66 -5.44 17.42
C LEU A 214 2.50 -4.76 16.70
N GLY A 215 2.56 -4.72 15.38
CA GLY A 215 1.44 -4.40 14.50
C GLY A 215 0.62 -5.64 14.14
N ASN A 216 -0.40 -5.44 13.33
CA ASN A 216 -1.25 -6.56 12.92
C ASN A 216 -0.53 -7.51 11.95
N HIS A 217 0.41 -7.04 11.13
CA HIS A 217 1.22 -7.88 10.25
C HIS A 217 2.28 -8.66 11.01
N ASP A 218 2.89 -8.06 12.02
CA ASP A 218 3.90 -8.74 12.85
C ASP A 218 3.32 -9.85 13.73
N LEU A 219 2.00 -9.88 13.91
CA LEU A 219 1.30 -10.93 14.68
C LEU A 219 1.11 -12.23 13.87
N PHE A 220 1.52 -12.25 12.60
CA PHE A 220 1.46 -13.41 11.71
C PHE A 220 0.07 -14.05 11.57
N HIS A 221 -0.99 -13.25 11.66
CA HIS A 221 -2.38 -13.70 11.53
C HIS A 221 -2.89 -13.65 10.08
N HIS A 222 -2.02 -13.94 9.09
CA HIS A 222 -2.31 -13.64 7.69
C HIS A 222 -2.44 -14.89 6.80
N TRP A 223 -2.75 -14.62 5.55
CA TRP A 223 -3.14 -15.49 4.46
C TRP A 223 -2.05 -16.46 3.98
N ARG A 224 -0.82 -16.25 4.40
CA ARG A 224 0.34 -17.06 4.07
C ARG A 224 1.10 -17.39 5.35
N GLU A 225 1.64 -18.60 5.43
CA GLU A 225 2.59 -18.95 6.49
C GLU A 225 3.85 -18.10 6.30
N PRO A 226 4.26 -17.35 7.32
CA PRO A 226 5.48 -16.54 7.27
C PRO A 226 6.71 -17.46 7.23
N SER A 227 7.80 -16.95 6.66
CA SER A 227 9.07 -17.67 6.57
C SER A 227 9.86 -17.70 7.87
N PHE A 228 9.44 -16.93 8.88
CA PHE A 228 9.97 -16.93 10.25
C PHE A 228 8.83 -16.73 11.25
N GLY A 229 9.04 -17.12 12.49
CA GLY A 229 8.04 -17.02 13.54
C GLY A 229 8.36 -15.95 14.58
N ARG A 230 7.43 -15.80 15.54
CA ARG A 230 7.58 -14.87 16.66
C ARG A 230 8.89 -15.06 17.43
N ALA A 231 9.32 -16.29 17.65
CA ALA A 231 10.57 -16.57 18.36
C ALA A 231 11.81 -16.07 17.62
N ASP A 232 11.78 -16.03 16.28
CA ASP A 232 12.86 -15.49 15.46
C ASP A 232 12.90 -13.97 15.56
N LEU A 233 11.72 -13.33 15.52
CA LEU A 233 11.56 -11.90 15.72
C LEU A 233 12.07 -11.45 17.10
N GLU A 234 11.64 -12.13 18.17
CA GLU A 234 12.05 -11.85 19.53
C GLU A 234 13.57 -11.99 19.69
N ARG A 235 14.16 -13.03 19.14
CA ARG A 235 15.60 -13.28 19.16
C ARG A 235 16.36 -12.19 18.40
N GLY A 236 15.92 -11.84 17.19
CA GLY A 236 16.53 -10.81 16.38
C GLY A 236 16.51 -9.43 17.06
N PHE A 237 15.37 -9.05 17.62
CA PHE A 237 15.24 -7.78 18.33
C PHE A 237 16.02 -7.76 19.67
N ALA A 238 16.04 -8.87 20.41
CA ALA A 238 16.85 -8.96 21.62
C ALA A 238 18.34 -8.77 21.29
N ALA A 239 18.84 -9.40 20.21
CA ALA A 239 20.21 -9.23 19.74
C ALA A 239 20.51 -7.79 19.30
N ALA A 240 19.52 -7.09 18.73
CA ALA A 240 19.58 -5.69 18.33
C ALA A 240 19.46 -4.69 19.51
N GLY A 241 19.22 -5.16 20.73
CA GLY A 241 18.95 -4.30 21.87
C GLY A 241 17.62 -3.54 21.77
N VAL A 242 16.67 -4.08 21.03
CA VAL A 242 15.30 -3.55 20.91
C VAL A 242 14.40 -4.31 21.88
N ARG A 243 13.69 -3.60 22.73
CA ARG A 243 12.77 -4.19 23.70
C ARG A 243 11.35 -4.22 23.14
N ILE A 244 10.78 -5.40 23.05
CA ILE A 244 9.38 -5.57 22.66
C ILE A 244 8.50 -5.23 23.87
N LEU A 245 7.47 -4.39 23.65
CA LEU A 245 6.48 -4.02 24.64
C LEU A 245 5.12 -4.60 24.24
N GLU A 246 4.58 -5.47 25.09
CA GLU A 246 3.28 -6.08 24.92
C GLU A 246 2.57 -6.02 26.27
N ASP A 247 1.45 -5.35 26.36
CA ASP A 247 0.68 -5.11 27.58
C ASP A 247 1.53 -4.64 28.77
N THR A 248 2.58 -3.89 28.50
CA THR A 248 3.52 -3.38 29.48
C THR A 248 3.93 -1.95 29.22
N SER A 249 4.54 -1.32 30.20
CA SER A 249 5.08 0.04 30.09
C SER A 249 6.51 0.13 30.59
N VAL A 250 7.20 1.15 30.15
CA VAL A 250 8.57 1.46 30.59
C VAL A 250 8.61 2.89 31.11
N LEU A 251 9.24 3.09 32.24
CA LEU A 251 9.60 4.41 32.72
C LEU A 251 10.98 4.76 32.14
N LEU A 252 11.08 5.90 31.47
CA LEU A 252 12.28 6.44 30.86
C LEU A 252 12.96 7.47 31.76
#